data_cf878916c05bdd34c24df2948b06a5ca
#
_entry.id   cf878916c05bdd34c24df2948b06a5ca
#
_cell.length_a   1.000
_cell.length_b   1.000
_cell.length_c   1.000
_cell.angle_alpha   90.00
_cell.angle_beta   90.00
_cell.angle_gamma   90.00
#
_symmetry.space_group_name_H-M   'P 1'
#
loop_
_entity.id
_entity.type
_entity.pdbx_description
1 polymer ?
#
loop_
_entity_poly.entity_id
_entity_poly.type
_entity_poly.pdbx_seq_one_letter_code
_entity_poly.pdbx_strand_id
1 'polypeptide(L)'
;VQSRIKQLEKIERIEVDEEDNSSLRLKFVCSSRSGNYPVICEDMEKSYGGHVVFHDVNLTINRGEKVAFVGKNGEGKSTLVKCIMGEITDYTGKLTLGHNVQIGYFAQNQAQLLDESLTVFDTIDRVAVGDIRLKIRDILGAFMFGGEASDKKVKVLSGGERTRLAMIKLLLEPVNFLILDEPTNHLDMRSKDVLKEAIRDFDGTVIIVSHDRDFLDGLATKVYEFGGGLVKEHLGGIYDFLQKKQIESLNELQKSPSLSASPTAGKAASGNAGAEPVQPSAAKLSYEEQKELNKKLKKLERRVADCEAEIEQTEAAIAILEARMATPEGASDMSLYEQHQKLKEQLDRVMEEWDAATVELENH
;
A
#
# COMPACT_ATOMS: atom_id res chain seq x y z
N VAL A 1 -0.23 19.80 -52.69
CA VAL A 1 0.37 20.23 -51.41
C VAL A 1 -0.35 21.40 -50.83
N GLN A 2 -0.56 22.51 -51.58
CA GLN A 2 -1.23 23.74 -51.10
C GLN A 2 -2.69 23.55 -50.66
N SER A 3 -3.43 22.62 -51.25
CA SER A 3 -4.82 22.29 -50.87
C SER A 3 -4.90 21.60 -49.51
N ARG A 4 -3.92 20.75 -49.17
CA ARG A 4 -3.85 20.10 -47.85
C ARG A 4 -3.42 21.09 -46.75
N ILE A 5 -2.53 22.05 -47.07
CA ILE A 5 -2.14 23.09 -46.12
C ILE A 5 -3.37 23.95 -45.75
N LYS A 6 -4.19 24.33 -46.74
CA LYS A 6 -5.44 25.10 -46.49
C LYS A 6 -6.50 24.31 -45.76
N GLN A 7 -6.49 22.96 -45.84
CA GLN A 7 -7.38 22.09 -45.02
C GLN A 7 -6.89 22.01 -43.57
N LEU A 8 -5.57 21.96 -43.32
CA LEU A 8 -4.98 21.96 -41.98
C LEU A 8 -5.15 23.33 -41.28
N GLU A 9 -5.12 24.46 -42.03
CA GLU A 9 -5.37 25.77 -41.47
C GLU A 9 -6.85 26.00 -41.09
N LYS A 10 -7.79 25.20 -41.62
CA LYS A 10 -9.22 25.24 -41.26
C LYS A 10 -9.59 24.34 -40.07
N ILE A 11 -8.67 23.52 -39.60
CA ILE A 11 -8.89 22.74 -38.36
C ILE A 11 -8.68 23.70 -37.21
N GLU A 12 -9.77 24.09 -36.55
CA GLU A 12 -9.69 24.75 -35.25
C GLU A 12 -8.85 23.88 -34.33
N ARG A 13 -7.68 24.40 -33.93
CA ARG A 13 -6.89 23.76 -32.90
C ARG A 13 -7.74 23.76 -31.62
N ILE A 14 -8.10 22.58 -31.14
CA ILE A 14 -8.63 22.43 -29.80
C ILE A 14 -7.48 22.86 -28.87
N GLU A 15 -7.57 24.10 -28.38
CA GLU A 15 -6.75 24.53 -27.26
C GLU A 15 -7.23 23.68 -26.09
N VAL A 16 -6.44 22.67 -25.74
CA VAL A 16 -6.60 21.96 -24.48
C VAL A 16 -6.24 23.01 -23.44
N ASP A 17 -7.23 23.43 -22.66
CA ASP A 17 -6.99 24.26 -21.49
C ASP A 17 -5.82 23.66 -20.73
N GLU A 18 -4.77 24.44 -20.48
CA GLU A 18 -3.67 24.01 -19.64
C GLU A 18 -4.30 23.54 -18.32
N GLU A 19 -4.11 22.26 -17.99
CA GLU A 19 -4.56 21.74 -16.70
C GLU A 19 -3.99 22.65 -15.62
N ASP A 20 -4.86 23.36 -14.92
CA ASP A 20 -4.47 24.19 -13.78
C ASP A 20 -3.87 23.27 -12.70
N ASN A 21 -2.55 23.11 -12.77
CA ASN A 21 -1.75 22.37 -11.80
C ASN A 21 -1.49 23.19 -10.53
N SER A 22 -2.27 24.24 -10.27
CA SER A 22 -2.24 24.91 -8.99
C SER A 22 -2.65 23.89 -7.93
N SER A 23 -1.66 23.36 -7.20
CA SER A 23 -1.89 22.42 -6.11
C SER A 23 -2.82 23.08 -5.09
N LEU A 24 -4.04 22.57 -4.99
CA LEU A 24 -5.01 23.06 -4.02
C LEU A 24 -4.46 22.76 -2.62
N ARG A 25 -3.87 23.74 -1.97
CA ARG A 25 -3.42 23.60 -0.59
C ARG A 25 -4.64 23.61 0.33
N LEU A 26 -5.09 22.41 0.67
CA LEU A 26 -6.16 22.19 1.64
C LEU A 26 -5.56 22.28 3.04
N LYS A 27 -5.74 23.42 3.70
CA LYS A 27 -5.37 23.56 5.10
C LYS A 27 -6.55 23.10 5.95
N PHE A 28 -6.44 21.90 6.52
CA PHE A 28 -7.43 21.36 7.45
C PHE A 28 -7.25 22.02 8.82
N VAL A 29 -8.36 22.49 9.37
CA VAL A 29 -8.34 23.19 10.67
C VAL A 29 -8.52 22.16 11.78
N CYS A 30 -7.48 21.95 12.56
CA CYS A 30 -7.58 21.23 13.82
C CYS A 30 -8.53 21.97 14.78
N SER A 31 -9.50 21.27 15.35
CA SER A 31 -10.53 21.91 16.20
C SER A 31 -9.96 22.52 17.47
N SER A 32 -9.13 21.76 18.17
CA SER A 32 -8.51 22.16 19.45
C SER A 32 -7.26 21.33 19.69
N ARG A 33 -6.34 21.86 20.50
CA ARG A 33 -5.11 21.15 20.84
C ARG A 33 -5.41 19.92 21.70
N SER A 34 -4.96 18.74 21.29
CA SER A 34 -4.91 17.56 22.15
C SER A 34 -3.78 17.63 23.18
N GLY A 35 -3.80 16.74 24.15
CA GLY A 35 -2.67 16.51 25.07
C GLY A 35 -1.37 16.15 24.32
N ASN A 36 -0.25 16.16 25.01
CA ASN A 36 1.07 15.87 24.41
C ASN A 36 1.18 14.41 23.91
N TYR A 37 0.47 13.49 24.54
CA TYR A 37 0.45 12.08 24.23
C TYR A 37 -0.99 11.65 23.92
N PRO A 38 -1.44 11.73 22.67
CA PRO A 38 -2.78 11.32 22.27
C PRO A 38 -3.08 9.86 22.55
N VAL A 39 -2.10 8.97 22.41
CA VAL A 39 -2.25 7.54 22.70
C VAL A 39 -1.04 7.00 23.42
N ILE A 40 -1.27 6.29 24.54
CA ILE A 40 -0.27 5.50 25.25
C ILE A 40 -0.82 4.10 25.47
N CYS A 41 -0.08 3.09 25.03
CA CYS A 41 -0.35 1.68 25.33
C CYS A 41 0.78 1.15 26.19
N GLU A 42 0.43 0.48 27.30
CA GLU A 42 1.36 -0.13 28.25
C GLU A 42 0.99 -1.62 28.41
N ASP A 43 1.88 -2.51 28.03
CA ASP A 43 1.76 -3.96 28.14
C ASP A 43 0.41 -4.49 27.60
N MET A 44 -0.04 -3.96 26.48
CA MET A 44 -1.32 -4.38 25.90
C MET A 44 -1.23 -5.76 25.27
N GLU A 45 -2.24 -6.58 25.60
CA GLU A 45 -2.44 -7.89 24.97
C GLU A 45 -3.90 -8.06 24.55
N LYS A 46 -4.10 -8.66 23.38
CA LYS A 46 -5.42 -9.00 22.86
C LYS A 46 -5.42 -10.41 22.28
N SER A 47 -6.39 -11.20 22.72
CA SER A 47 -6.64 -12.54 22.21
C SER A 47 -8.12 -12.76 21.88
N TYR A 48 -8.41 -13.66 20.95
CA TYR A 48 -9.74 -14.15 20.64
C TYR A 48 -9.77 -15.66 20.79
N GLY A 49 -10.48 -16.14 21.82
CA GLY A 49 -10.66 -17.59 22.10
C GLY A 49 -9.32 -18.29 22.28
N GLY A 50 -8.38 -18.51 22.06
CA GLY A 50 -7.05 -19.15 22.20
C GLY A 50 -6.02 -18.59 21.21
N HIS A 51 -6.45 -17.70 20.30
CA HIS A 51 -5.56 -17.06 19.34
C HIS A 51 -5.11 -15.69 19.85
N VAL A 52 -3.82 -15.55 20.14
CA VAL A 52 -3.21 -14.27 20.53
C VAL A 52 -3.01 -13.42 19.25
N VAL A 53 -3.64 -12.26 19.22
CA VAL A 53 -3.50 -11.31 18.10
C VAL A 53 -2.25 -10.46 18.26
N PHE A 54 -2.05 -9.92 19.48
CA PHE A 54 -0.82 -9.24 19.87
C PHE A 54 -0.63 -9.31 21.38
N HIS A 55 0.61 -9.23 21.82
CA HIS A 55 1.00 -9.21 23.24
C HIS A 55 2.17 -8.23 23.45
N ASP A 56 2.34 -7.81 24.68
CA ASP A 56 3.42 -6.91 25.12
C ASP A 56 3.53 -5.62 24.28
N VAL A 57 2.38 -5.09 23.83
CA VAL A 57 2.36 -3.88 23.01
C VAL A 57 2.60 -2.65 23.87
N ASN A 58 3.74 -2.04 23.65
CA ASN A 58 4.14 -0.79 24.25
C ASN A 58 4.34 0.25 23.14
N LEU A 59 3.47 1.26 23.08
CA LEU A 59 3.59 2.33 22.10
C LEU A 59 3.16 3.68 22.68
N THR A 60 3.83 4.73 22.23
CA THR A 60 3.49 6.09 22.59
C THR A 60 3.48 6.95 21.33
N ILE A 61 2.36 7.60 21.08
CA ILE A 61 2.19 8.51 19.95
C ILE A 61 2.18 9.94 20.52
N ASN A 62 3.07 10.78 19.99
CA ASN A 62 3.13 12.18 20.38
C ASN A 62 2.20 13.02 19.51
N ARG A 63 1.77 14.17 20.07
CA ARG A 63 0.95 15.12 19.32
C ARG A 63 1.67 15.62 18.07
N GLY A 64 0.95 15.63 16.94
CA GLY A 64 1.47 16.05 15.65
C GLY A 64 2.32 14.99 14.93
N GLU A 65 2.57 13.84 15.54
CA GLU A 65 3.23 12.73 14.86
C GLU A 65 2.32 12.12 13.78
N LYS A 66 2.94 11.73 12.68
CA LYS A 66 2.33 10.94 11.64
C LYS A 66 2.98 9.57 11.63
N VAL A 67 2.25 8.57 12.11
CA VAL A 67 2.78 7.22 12.31
C VAL A 67 2.15 6.24 11.33
N ALA A 68 2.96 5.34 10.79
CA ALA A 68 2.48 4.26 9.92
C ALA A 68 2.40 2.94 10.70
N PHE A 69 1.29 2.22 10.54
CA PHE A 69 1.13 0.84 10.99
C PHE A 69 1.33 -0.07 9.79
N VAL A 70 2.38 -0.89 9.81
CA VAL A 70 2.74 -1.81 8.72
C VAL A 70 2.80 -3.24 9.23
N GLY A 71 2.58 -4.21 8.35
CA GLY A 71 2.58 -5.65 8.68
C GLY A 71 1.60 -6.40 7.79
N LYS A 72 1.70 -7.73 7.78
CA LYS A 72 0.81 -8.58 6.98
C LYS A 72 -0.66 -8.45 7.42
N ASN A 73 -1.57 -8.86 6.55
CA ASN A 73 -2.98 -8.93 6.91
C ASN A 73 -3.19 -9.96 8.02
N GLY A 74 -4.06 -9.60 8.99
CA GLY A 74 -4.31 -10.45 10.16
C GLY A 74 -3.38 -10.24 11.36
N GLU A 75 -2.30 -9.47 11.25
CA GLU A 75 -1.34 -9.21 12.34
C GLU A 75 -1.83 -8.21 13.41
N GLY A 76 -3.13 -7.88 13.43
CA GLY A 76 -3.72 -7.11 14.51
C GLY A 76 -3.75 -5.59 14.33
N LYS A 77 -3.33 -5.03 13.20
CA LYS A 77 -3.34 -3.57 12.94
C LYS A 77 -4.72 -2.94 13.20
N SER A 78 -5.74 -3.42 12.49
CA SER A 78 -7.12 -2.92 12.64
C SER A 78 -7.73 -3.28 14.00
N THR A 79 -7.25 -4.35 14.66
CA THR A 79 -7.67 -4.68 16.03
C THR A 79 -7.16 -3.64 17.02
N LEU A 80 -5.88 -3.23 16.92
CA LEU A 80 -5.33 -2.19 17.78
C LEU A 80 -6.01 -0.84 17.52
N VAL A 81 -6.29 -0.50 16.27
CA VAL A 81 -7.08 0.68 15.91
C VAL A 81 -8.45 0.66 16.58
N LYS A 82 -9.17 -0.46 16.54
CA LYS A 82 -10.47 -0.61 17.21
C LYS A 82 -10.39 -0.51 18.74
N CYS A 83 -9.28 -0.97 19.34
CA CYS A 83 -9.03 -0.74 20.77
C CYS A 83 -8.85 0.76 21.06
N ILE A 84 -8.06 1.47 20.25
CA ILE A 84 -7.86 2.93 20.38
C ILE A 84 -9.18 3.69 20.21
N MET A 85 -10.05 3.23 19.29
CA MET A 85 -11.39 3.78 19.09
C MET A 85 -12.37 3.49 20.25
N GLY A 86 -12.02 2.56 21.14
CA GLY A 86 -12.90 2.10 22.22
C GLY A 86 -14.00 1.14 21.75
N GLU A 87 -13.95 0.65 20.49
CA GLU A 87 -14.89 -0.37 19.98
C GLU A 87 -14.60 -1.74 20.59
N ILE A 88 -13.34 -2.03 20.91
CA ILE A 88 -12.91 -3.25 21.61
C ILE A 88 -12.38 -2.85 22.96
N THR A 89 -12.99 -3.34 24.03
CA THR A 89 -12.63 -3.03 25.41
C THR A 89 -12.10 -4.25 26.18
N ASP A 90 -12.23 -5.46 25.61
CA ASP A 90 -11.75 -6.71 26.21
C ASP A 90 -10.29 -6.99 25.80
N TYR A 91 -9.37 -6.29 26.41
CA TYR A 91 -7.91 -6.49 26.30
C TYR A 91 -7.29 -6.42 27.69
N THR A 92 -6.07 -6.96 27.85
CA THR A 92 -5.27 -6.77 29.07
C THR A 92 -4.24 -5.67 28.85
N GLY A 93 -3.63 -5.18 29.94
CA GLY A 93 -2.75 -4.03 29.89
C GLY A 93 -3.51 -2.70 30.01
N LYS A 94 -2.89 -1.59 29.60
CA LYS A 94 -3.45 -0.27 29.76
C LYS A 94 -3.37 0.53 28.47
N LEU A 95 -4.52 1.06 28.03
CA LEU A 95 -4.64 2.04 26.95
C LEU A 95 -5.13 3.36 27.53
N THR A 96 -4.39 4.43 27.30
CA THR A 96 -4.73 5.76 27.76
C THR A 96 -4.84 6.70 26.58
N LEU A 97 -6.01 7.31 26.41
CA LEU A 97 -6.19 8.42 25.47
C LEU A 97 -5.87 9.73 26.19
N GLY A 98 -5.14 10.59 25.50
CA GLY A 98 -4.77 11.90 25.98
C GLY A 98 -5.97 12.84 26.21
N HIS A 99 -5.74 13.92 26.93
CA HIS A 99 -6.77 14.92 27.14
C HIS A 99 -7.20 15.56 25.80
N ASN A 100 -8.50 15.78 25.65
CA ASN A 100 -9.11 16.48 24.52
C ASN A 100 -8.76 15.86 23.14
N VAL A 101 -8.63 14.52 23.07
CA VAL A 101 -8.45 13.81 21.79
C VAL A 101 -9.81 13.63 21.11
N GLN A 102 -9.92 14.18 19.89
CA GLN A 102 -11.09 14.04 19.03
C GLN A 102 -10.68 13.20 17.82
N ILE A 103 -11.16 11.95 17.80
CA ILE A 103 -10.76 10.96 16.79
C ILE A 103 -11.68 11.06 15.59
N GLY A 104 -11.08 11.21 14.40
CA GLY A 104 -11.71 10.95 13.12
C GLY A 104 -11.19 9.63 12.57
N TYR A 105 -12.09 8.70 12.26
CA TYR A 105 -11.71 7.39 11.75
C TYR A 105 -12.23 7.16 10.34
N PHE A 106 -11.33 6.76 9.46
CA PHE A 106 -11.66 6.32 8.11
C PHE A 106 -11.48 4.81 8.01
N ALA A 107 -12.59 4.09 7.91
CA ALA A 107 -12.63 2.66 7.66
C ALA A 107 -13.09 2.35 6.23
N GLN A 108 -12.82 1.16 5.74
CA GLN A 108 -13.28 0.70 4.41
C GLN A 108 -14.80 0.81 4.20
N ASN A 109 -15.59 0.74 5.26
CA ASN A 109 -17.06 0.78 5.21
C ASN A 109 -17.67 2.17 5.46
N GLN A 110 -16.87 3.22 5.65
CA GLN A 110 -17.33 4.60 5.90
C GLN A 110 -18.23 5.14 4.78
N ALA A 111 -18.04 4.67 3.55
CA ALA A 111 -18.88 5.02 2.41
C ALA A 111 -20.37 4.67 2.61
N GLN A 112 -20.69 3.70 3.46
CA GLN A 112 -22.06 3.27 3.76
C GLN A 112 -22.77 4.19 4.75
N LEU A 113 -22.03 5.04 5.47
CA LEU A 113 -22.56 5.98 6.46
C LEU A 113 -22.99 7.32 5.85
N LEU A 114 -22.82 7.49 4.54
CA LEU A 114 -23.23 8.69 3.83
C LEU A 114 -24.76 8.71 3.66
N ASP A 115 -25.36 9.90 3.80
CA ASP A 115 -26.79 10.11 3.54
C ASP A 115 -27.06 10.09 2.02
N GLU A 116 -27.68 9.03 1.55
CA GLU A 116 -27.96 8.79 0.13
C GLU A 116 -28.92 9.82 -0.50
N SER A 117 -29.68 10.54 0.32
CA SER A 117 -30.66 11.54 -0.14
C SER A 117 -30.03 12.85 -0.56
N LEU A 118 -28.83 13.15 -0.05
CA LEU A 118 -28.09 14.39 -0.29
C LEU A 118 -27.34 14.38 -1.64
N THR A 119 -27.00 15.58 -2.09
CA THR A 119 -26.00 15.74 -3.16
C THR A 119 -24.58 15.62 -2.60
N VAL A 120 -23.61 15.44 -3.48
CA VAL A 120 -22.18 15.48 -3.13
C VAL A 120 -21.86 16.83 -2.47
N PHE A 121 -22.32 17.92 -3.07
CA PHE A 121 -22.12 19.29 -2.54
C PHE A 121 -22.75 19.44 -1.14
N ASP A 122 -24.03 19.07 -0.96
CA ASP A 122 -24.73 19.22 0.31
C ASP A 122 -24.07 18.41 1.43
N THR A 123 -23.53 17.22 1.09
CA THR A 123 -22.82 16.37 2.04
C THR A 123 -21.61 17.09 2.64
N ILE A 124 -20.88 17.83 1.82
CA ILE A 124 -19.68 18.56 2.24
C ILE A 124 -20.06 19.90 2.88
N ASP A 125 -21.07 20.61 2.36
CA ASP A 125 -21.51 21.90 2.92
C ASP A 125 -21.99 21.79 4.37
N ARG A 126 -22.56 20.63 4.77
CA ARG A 126 -22.97 20.36 6.14
C ARG A 126 -21.82 20.29 7.14
N VAL A 127 -20.63 19.87 6.71
CA VAL A 127 -19.45 19.71 7.60
C VAL A 127 -18.45 20.84 7.43
N ALA A 128 -18.50 21.57 6.31
CA ALA A 128 -17.58 22.65 6.04
C ALA A 128 -17.87 23.87 6.94
N VAL A 129 -16.81 24.37 7.60
CA VAL A 129 -16.88 25.52 8.51
C VAL A 129 -15.96 26.64 8.05
N GLY A 130 -16.40 27.88 8.21
CA GLY A 130 -15.59 29.07 7.92
C GLY A 130 -15.19 29.20 6.44
N ASP A 131 -13.93 29.55 6.19
CA ASP A 131 -13.40 29.82 4.83
C ASP A 131 -13.39 28.57 3.93
N ILE A 132 -13.43 27.38 4.52
CA ILE A 132 -13.51 26.11 3.77
C ILE A 132 -14.78 26.06 2.93
N ARG A 133 -15.86 26.62 3.45
CA ARG A 133 -17.16 26.67 2.76
C ARG A 133 -17.10 27.38 1.42
N LEU A 134 -16.23 28.39 1.29
CA LEU A 134 -16.02 29.12 0.04
C LEU A 134 -15.24 28.28 -1.00
N LYS A 135 -14.50 27.27 -0.54
CA LYS A 135 -13.62 26.42 -1.37
C LYS A 135 -14.19 25.02 -1.65
N ILE A 136 -15.44 24.75 -1.27
CA ILE A 136 -16.04 23.40 -1.42
C ILE A 136 -15.94 22.90 -2.87
N ARG A 137 -16.22 23.76 -3.86
CA ARG A 137 -16.17 23.36 -5.28
C ARG A 137 -14.75 23.02 -5.74
N ASP A 138 -13.75 23.76 -5.25
CA ASP A 138 -12.35 23.51 -5.55
C ASP A 138 -11.88 22.19 -4.91
N ILE A 139 -12.29 21.97 -3.65
CA ILE A 139 -12.01 20.72 -2.93
C ILE A 139 -12.64 19.52 -3.67
N LEU A 140 -13.91 19.64 -4.02
CA LEU A 140 -14.62 18.60 -4.76
C LEU A 140 -13.97 18.34 -6.13
N GLY A 141 -13.54 19.40 -6.83
CA GLY A 141 -12.81 19.32 -8.10
C GLY A 141 -11.50 18.55 -7.97
N ALA A 142 -10.72 18.83 -6.92
CA ALA A 142 -9.45 18.12 -6.66
C ALA A 142 -9.63 16.61 -6.43
N PHE A 143 -10.79 16.21 -5.90
CA PHE A 143 -11.16 14.80 -5.72
C PHE A 143 -12.09 14.25 -6.81
N MET A 144 -12.04 14.82 -8.02
CA MET A 144 -12.77 14.36 -9.20
C MET A 144 -14.30 14.49 -9.10
N PHE A 145 -14.81 15.44 -8.31
CA PHE A 145 -16.22 15.81 -8.24
C PHE A 145 -16.48 17.22 -8.81
N GLY A 146 -15.74 17.60 -9.87
CA GLY A 146 -15.90 18.88 -10.53
C GLY A 146 -17.19 18.99 -11.37
N GLY A 147 -17.64 20.23 -11.61
CA GLY A 147 -18.78 20.52 -12.46
C GLY A 147 -20.08 19.84 -12.01
N GLU A 148 -20.79 19.20 -12.95
CA GLU A 148 -22.07 18.52 -12.69
C GLU A 148 -21.97 17.33 -11.71
N ALA A 149 -20.75 16.78 -11.49
CA ALA A 149 -20.56 15.68 -10.56
C ALA A 149 -20.87 16.11 -9.11
N SER A 150 -20.67 17.37 -8.76
CA SER A 150 -20.99 17.92 -7.43
C SER A 150 -22.49 17.93 -7.10
N ASP A 151 -23.33 17.99 -8.11
CA ASP A 151 -24.79 18.07 -7.95
C ASP A 151 -25.46 16.67 -7.99
N LYS A 152 -24.68 15.61 -8.27
CA LYS A 152 -25.17 14.23 -8.22
C LYS A 152 -25.56 13.84 -6.79
N LYS A 153 -26.64 13.06 -6.67
CA LYS A 153 -27.01 12.47 -5.37
C LYS A 153 -26.05 11.34 -4.98
N VAL A 154 -25.76 11.21 -3.68
CA VAL A 154 -24.90 10.17 -3.13
C VAL A 154 -25.36 8.76 -3.54
N LYS A 155 -26.67 8.52 -3.63
CA LYS A 155 -27.23 7.22 -4.04
C LYS A 155 -26.81 6.74 -5.43
N VAL A 156 -26.46 7.64 -6.35
CA VAL A 156 -26.07 7.29 -7.74
C VAL A 156 -24.56 7.16 -7.92
N LEU A 157 -23.77 7.45 -6.88
CA LEU A 157 -22.33 7.32 -6.88
C LEU A 157 -21.89 5.85 -6.89
N SER A 158 -20.82 5.55 -7.61
CA SER A 158 -20.09 4.29 -7.50
C SER A 158 -19.49 4.09 -6.11
N GLY A 159 -19.08 2.85 -5.78
CA GLY A 159 -18.43 2.56 -4.50
C GLY A 159 -17.17 3.41 -4.26
N GLY A 160 -16.32 3.54 -5.29
CA GLY A 160 -15.10 4.36 -5.22
C GLY A 160 -15.40 5.86 -5.05
N GLU A 161 -16.41 6.40 -5.74
CA GLU A 161 -16.85 7.79 -5.55
C GLU A 161 -17.38 8.02 -4.13
N ARG A 162 -18.19 7.10 -3.60
CA ARG A 162 -18.68 7.19 -2.20
C ARG A 162 -17.52 7.17 -1.21
N THR A 163 -16.52 6.34 -1.43
CA THR A 163 -15.32 6.26 -0.59
C THR A 163 -14.54 7.57 -0.60
N ARG A 164 -14.32 8.18 -1.79
CA ARG A 164 -13.70 9.51 -1.91
C ARG A 164 -14.50 10.60 -1.20
N LEU A 165 -15.82 10.60 -1.37
CA LEU A 165 -16.68 11.58 -0.71
C LEU A 165 -16.63 11.46 0.81
N ALA A 166 -16.66 10.24 1.35
CA ALA A 166 -16.53 9.98 2.78
C ALA A 166 -15.17 10.46 3.32
N MET A 167 -14.09 10.29 2.53
CA MET A 167 -12.77 10.80 2.87
C MET A 167 -12.74 12.33 2.96
N ILE A 168 -13.28 13.03 1.95
CA ILE A 168 -13.36 14.50 1.96
C ILE A 168 -14.14 14.97 3.19
N LYS A 169 -15.29 14.34 3.44
CA LYS A 169 -16.14 14.67 4.60
C LYS A 169 -15.34 14.57 5.90
N LEU A 170 -14.63 13.45 6.13
CA LEU A 170 -13.82 13.22 7.31
C LEU A 170 -12.71 14.27 7.48
N LEU A 171 -12.01 14.59 6.40
CA LEU A 171 -10.92 15.57 6.43
C LEU A 171 -11.41 16.98 6.79
N LEU A 172 -12.68 17.29 6.56
CA LEU A 172 -13.29 18.58 6.88
C LEU A 172 -13.96 18.61 8.26
N GLU A 173 -14.09 17.47 8.92
CA GLU A 173 -14.57 17.39 10.30
C GLU A 173 -13.55 17.99 11.26
N PRO A 174 -13.98 18.70 12.32
CA PRO A 174 -13.09 19.34 13.27
C PRO A 174 -12.48 18.31 14.24
N VAL A 175 -11.51 17.53 13.75
CA VAL A 175 -10.79 16.53 14.54
C VAL A 175 -9.34 16.93 14.76
N ASN A 176 -8.69 16.39 15.79
CA ASN A 176 -7.26 16.61 16.07
C ASN A 176 -6.43 15.31 16.06
N PHE A 177 -7.11 14.18 15.84
CA PHE A 177 -6.49 12.86 15.72
C PHE A 177 -7.16 12.07 14.60
N LEU A 178 -6.44 11.80 13.52
CA LEU A 178 -6.93 11.03 12.39
C LEU A 178 -6.40 9.60 12.42
N ILE A 179 -7.28 8.65 12.17
CA ILE A 179 -6.92 7.26 11.94
C ILE A 179 -7.44 6.88 10.54
N LEU A 180 -6.53 6.52 9.65
CA LEU A 180 -6.82 6.20 8.27
C LEU A 180 -6.46 4.73 8.01
N ASP A 181 -7.48 3.88 7.81
CA ASP A 181 -7.30 2.45 7.53
C ASP A 181 -7.47 2.19 6.03
N GLU A 182 -6.35 1.89 5.34
CA GLU A 182 -6.22 1.69 3.89
C GLU A 182 -6.86 2.83 3.06
N PRO A 183 -6.45 4.09 3.31
CA PRO A 183 -7.11 5.26 2.69
C PRO A 183 -6.88 5.37 1.18
N THR A 184 -5.87 4.68 0.64
CA THR A 184 -5.51 4.72 -0.78
C THR A 184 -6.30 3.74 -1.63
N ASN A 185 -7.04 2.82 -1.02
CA ASN A 185 -7.87 1.88 -1.74
C ASN A 185 -8.96 2.63 -2.53
N HIS A 186 -9.08 2.31 -3.81
CA HIS A 186 -10.03 2.92 -4.75
C HIS A 186 -9.77 4.42 -5.08
N LEU A 187 -8.58 4.96 -4.73
CA LEU A 187 -8.16 6.29 -5.16
C LEU A 187 -7.30 6.19 -6.42
N ASP A 188 -7.55 7.07 -7.38
CA ASP A 188 -6.66 7.34 -8.50
C ASP A 188 -5.40 8.10 -8.04
N MET A 189 -4.37 8.13 -8.88
CA MET A 189 -3.08 8.75 -8.56
C MET A 189 -3.24 10.21 -8.10
N ARG A 190 -4.06 10.99 -8.80
CA ARG A 190 -4.29 12.40 -8.51
C ARG A 190 -4.97 12.60 -7.14
N SER A 191 -6.00 11.81 -6.83
CA SER A 191 -6.65 11.85 -5.51
C SER A 191 -5.72 11.39 -4.38
N LYS A 192 -4.82 10.43 -4.64
CA LYS A 192 -3.78 10.03 -3.68
C LYS A 192 -2.83 11.18 -3.34
N ASP A 193 -2.37 11.93 -4.36
CA ASP A 193 -1.47 13.06 -4.16
C ASP A 193 -2.14 14.18 -3.35
N VAL A 194 -3.39 14.52 -3.68
CA VAL A 194 -4.18 15.50 -2.93
C VAL A 194 -4.36 15.06 -1.48
N LEU A 195 -4.68 13.79 -1.24
CA LEU A 195 -4.81 13.23 0.12
C LEU A 195 -3.47 13.28 0.85
N LYS A 196 -2.38 12.93 0.19
CA LYS A 196 -1.02 12.96 0.75
C LYS A 196 -0.63 14.36 1.20
N GLU A 197 -0.88 15.37 0.39
CA GLU A 197 -0.64 16.78 0.74
C GLU A 197 -1.53 17.23 1.90
N ALA A 198 -2.80 16.87 1.86
CA ALA A 198 -3.76 17.16 2.90
C ALA A 198 -3.33 16.63 4.27
N ILE A 199 -2.87 15.38 4.33
CA ILE A 199 -2.36 14.75 5.56
C ILE A 199 -1.04 15.40 5.99
N ARG A 200 -0.18 15.77 5.05
CA ARG A 200 1.09 16.46 5.35
C ARG A 200 0.85 17.79 6.04
N ASP A 201 -0.11 18.56 5.55
CA ASP A 201 -0.44 19.89 6.06
C ASP A 201 -1.35 19.87 7.29
N PHE A 202 -1.85 18.68 7.68
CA PHE A 202 -2.66 18.52 8.88
C PHE A 202 -1.81 18.67 10.15
N ASP A 203 -2.16 19.64 10.99
CA ASP A 203 -1.43 19.95 12.25
C ASP A 203 -1.72 18.95 13.38
N GLY A 204 -2.67 18.03 13.21
CA GLY A 204 -3.03 17.00 14.20
C GLY A 204 -2.15 15.76 14.11
N THR A 205 -2.46 14.81 14.96
CA THR A 205 -1.81 13.49 14.98
C THR A 205 -2.49 12.55 13.99
N VAL A 206 -1.72 11.70 13.30
CA VAL A 206 -2.27 10.77 12.31
C VAL A 206 -1.71 9.37 12.51
N ILE A 207 -2.58 8.36 12.53
CA ILE A 207 -2.24 6.96 12.32
C ILE A 207 -2.65 6.59 10.89
N ILE A 208 -1.73 6.01 10.13
CA ILE A 208 -1.99 5.52 8.76
C ILE A 208 -1.71 4.04 8.73
N VAL A 209 -2.75 3.23 8.50
CA VAL A 209 -2.62 1.82 8.19
C VAL A 209 -2.64 1.71 6.67
N SER A 210 -1.51 1.36 6.06
CA SER A 210 -1.45 1.22 4.60
C SER A 210 -0.34 0.28 4.16
N HIS A 211 -0.56 -0.37 3.03
CA HIS A 211 0.45 -1.16 2.33
C HIS A 211 1.13 -0.36 1.19
N ASP A 212 0.61 0.82 0.88
CA ASP A 212 1.12 1.70 -0.18
C ASP A 212 2.37 2.46 0.32
N ARG A 213 3.55 2.00 -0.10
CA ARG A 213 4.84 2.55 0.33
C ARG A 213 5.07 3.96 -0.18
N ASP A 214 4.67 4.23 -1.42
CA ASP A 214 4.84 5.54 -2.05
C ASP A 214 3.95 6.60 -1.39
N PHE A 215 2.77 6.17 -0.95
CA PHE A 215 1.88 7.03 -0.17
C PHE A 215 2.48 7.36 1.21
N LEU A 216 3.05 6.37 1.91
CA LEU A 216 3.65 6.56 3.23
C LEU A 216 4.95 7.36 3.20
N ASP A 217 5.64 7.39 2.04
CA ASP A 217 6.90 8.11 1.90
C ASP A 217 6.74 9.62 2.09
N GLY A 218 7.60 10.20 2.93
CA GLY A 218 7.56 11.62 3.28
C GLY A 218 6.34 12.04 4.12
N LEU A 219 5.46 11.09 4.52
CA LEU A 219 4.38 11.32 5.48
C LEU A 219 4.73 10.80 6.87
N ALA A 220 5.04 9.51 6.97
CA ALA A 220 5.31 8.88 8.25
C ALA A 220 6.70 9.25 8.76
N THR A 221 6.76 9.67 10.03
CA THR A 221 8.00 9.96 10.75
C THR A 221 8.41 8.82 11.67
N LYS A 222 7.49 7.88 11.89
CA LYS A 222 7.65 6.70 12.74
C LYS A 222 6.83 5.55 12.17
N VAL A 223 7.37 4.36 12.22
CA VAL A 223 6.70 3.13 11.73
C VAL A 223 6.56 2.14 12.88
N TYR A 224 5.36 1.62 13.07
CA TYR A 224 5.10 0.48 13.94
C TYR A 224 4.89 -0.76 13.09
N GLU A 225 5.81 -1.72 13.21
CA GLU A 225 5.76 -3.00 12.52
C GLU A 225 5.00 -4.02 13.35
N PHE A 226 3.94 -4.58 12.77
CA PHE A 226 3.16 -5.69 13.32
C PHE A 226 3.64 -7.00 12.71
N GLY A 227 3.98 -7.96 13.57
CA GLY A 227 4.43 -9.26 13.12
C GLY A 227 4.64 -10.25 14.27
N GLY A 228 4.14 -11.49 14.10
CA GLY A 228 4.30 -12.54 15.11
C GLY A 228 3.69 -12.21 16.46
N GLY A 229 2.63 -11.43 16.50
CA GLY A 229 1.98 -11.00 17.74
C GLY A 229 2.68 -9.87 18.49
N LEU A 230 3.76 -9.31 17.94
CA LEU A 230 4.51 -8.19 18.52
C LEU A 230 4.35 -6.93 17.69
N VAL A 231 4.51 -5.78 18.36
CA VAL A 231 4.55 -4.47 17.71
C VAL A 231 5.91 -3.82 18.00
N LYS A 232 6.68 -3.58 16.93
CA LYS A 232 8.01 -2.98 17.03
C LYS A 232 8.01 -1.55 16.51
N GLU A 233 8.61 -0.64 17.28
CA GLU A 233 8.78 0.74 16.88
C GLU A 233 10.06 0.92 16.04
N HIS A 234 9.93 1.60 14.91
CA HIS A 234 11.04 2.02 14.06
C HIS A 234 10.96 3.54 13.86
N LEU A 235 12.01 4.23 14.29
CA LEU A 235 12.18 5.66 14.05
C LEU A 235 12.65 5.89 12.61
N GLY A 236 12.06 6.87 11.94
CA GLY A 236 12.32 7.23 10.57
C GLY A 236 11.13 6.93 9.64
N GLY A 237 11.31 7.22 8.34
CA GLY A 237 10.30 7.00 7.31
C GLY A 237 10.17 5.55 6.89
N ILE A 238 9.24 5.30 5.95
CA ILE A 238 8.98 3.94 5.46
C ILE A 238 10.20 3.33 4.77
N TYR A 239 10.99 4.10 4.01
CA TYR A 239 12.19 3.61 3.34
C TYR A 239 13.32 3.31 4.32
N ASP A 240 13.48 4.09 5.40
CA ASP A 240 14.44 3.79 6.48
C ASP A 240 14.12 2.45 7.15
N PHE A 241 12.83 2.20 7.39
CA PHE A 241 12.33 0.92 7.91
C PHE A 241 12.65 -0.24 6.96
N LEU A 242 12.33 -0.10 5.67
CA LEU A 242 12.56 -1.14 4.66
C LEU A 242 14.05 -1.46 4.49
N GLN A 243 14.91 -0.44 4.50
CA GLN A 243 16.36 -0.61 4.42
C GLN A 243 16.90 -1.38 5.63
N LYS A 244 16.47 -1.03 6.85
CA LYS A 244 16.83 -1.75 8.07
C LYS A 244 16.40 -3.21 8.00
N LYS A 245 15.18 -3.47 7.57
CA LYS A 245 14.63 -4.83 7.45
C LYS A 245 15.38 -5.67 6.41
N GLN A 246 15.79 -5.08 5.30
CA GLN A 246 16.62 -5.75 4.30
C GLN A 246 18.00 -6.12 4.87
N ILE A 247 18.61 -5.23 5.64
CA ILE A 247 19.90 -5.49 6.30
C ILE A 247 19.74 -6.58 7.38
N GLU A 248 18.68 -6.57 8.17
CA GLU A 248 18.40 -7.61 9.17
C GLU A 248 18.25 -8.98 8.51
N SER A 249 17.47 -9.08 7.43
CA SER A 249 17.29 -10.34 6.69
C SER A 249 18.60 -10.86 6.08
N LEU A 250 19.45 -9.99 5.55
CA LEU A 250 20.78 -10.35 5.05
C LEU A 250 21.71 -10.84 6.18
N ASN A 251 21.65 -10.20 7.35
CA ASN A 251 22.43 -10.60 8.53
C ASN A 251 21.96 -11.95 9.10
N GLU A 252 20.67 -12.23 9.07
CA GLU A 252 20.12 -13.54 9.46
C GLU A 252 20.56 -14.64 8.51
N LEU A 253 20.60 -14.39 7.20
CA LEU A 253 21.14 -15.31 6.21
C LEU A 253 22.63 -15.60 6.41
N GLN A 254 23.42 -14.61 6.87
CA GLN A 254 24.83 -14.79 7.17
C GLN A 254 25.09 -15.47 8.51
N LYS A 255 24.18 -15.38 9.48
CA LYS A 255 24.28 -16.05 10.78
C LYS A 255 23.83 -17.52 10.77
N SER A 256 23.23 -18.00 9.69
CA SER A 256 22.97 -19.41 9.50
C SER A 256 24.28 -20.15 9.37
N PRO A 257 24.66 -21.06 10.30
CA PRO A 257 25.98 -21.67 10.28
C PRO A 257 26.11 -22.54 9.04
N SER A 258 27.06 -22.18 8.18
CA SER A 258 27.55 -23.06 7.10
C SER A 258 28.14 -24.30 7.74
N LEU A 259 27.42 -25.42 7.67
CA LEU A 259 27.94 -26.74 7.94
C LEU A 259 28.98 -27.11 6.87
N SER A 260 30.22 -26.65 7.10
CA SER A 260 31.39 -27.19 6.40
C SER A 260 32.57 -27.26 7.37
N ALA A 261 32.67 -28.34 8.09
CA ALA A 261 33.94 -28.79 8.61
C ALA A 261 33.98 -30.32 8.52
N SER A 262 34.82 -30.80 7.63
CA SER A 262 35.19 -32.17 7.42
C SER A 262 35.93 -32.75 8.63
N PRO A 263 35.95 -34.07 8.81
CA PRO A 263 36.41 -34.71 10.03
C PRO A 263 37.91 -35.03 9.97
N THR A 264 38.59 -34.88 11.08
CA THR A 264 39.84 -35.61 11.34
C THR A 264 39.71 -36.43 12.61
N ALA A 265 40.24 -37.62 12.47
CA ALA A 265 40.13 -38.80 13.30
C ALA A 265 40.70 -38.65 14.73
N GLY A 266 40.14 -39.47 15.65
CA GLY A 266 40.78 -39.74 16.96
C GLY A 266 39.98 -40.67 17.81
N LYS A 267 40.36 -41.93 17.77
CA LYS A 267 40.12 -43.16 18.50
C LYS A 267 39.59 -43.12 19.95
N ALA A 268 38.69 -44.12 20.15
CA ALA A 268 38.63 -45.15 21.24
C ALA A 268 37.86 -44.78 22.52
N ALA A 269 36.84 -45.49 22.91
CA ALA A 269 36.66 -46.72 23.57
C ALA A 269 35.32 -46.80 24.34
N SER A 270 34.59 -47.88 24.09
CA SER A 270 33.87 -48.73 25.07
C SER A 270 32.72 -48.16 25.91
N GLY A 271 31.54 -48.78 25.75
CA GLY A 271 30.45 -48.78 26.75
C GLY A 271 29.09 -49.12 26.15
N ASN A 272 28.75 -50.37 26.27
CA ASN A 272 27.53 -51.08 25.89
C ASN A 272 26.27 -50.57 26.61
N ALA A 273 25.14 -50.43 25.92
CA ALA A 273 23.83 -50.99 26.29
C ALA A 273 22.66 -50.31 25.53
N GLY A 274 21.86 -51.12 24.84
CA GLY A 274 20.41 -51.00 24.73
C GLY A 274 19.86 -49.84 23.93
N ALA A 275 19.53 -50.03 22.65
CA ALA A 275 18.69 -49.11 21.91
C ALA A 275 17.58 -49.86 21.17
N GLU A 276 16.36 -49.57 21.58
CA GLU A 276 15.15 -49.80 20.80
C GLU A 276 15.12 -48.86 19.58
N PRO A 277 14.44 -49.20 18.47
CA PRO A 277 14.42 -48.39 17.26
C PRO A 277 13.48 -47.21 17.44
N VAL A 278 14.06 -46.02 17.48
CA VAL A 278 13.30 -44.73 17.45
C VAL A 278 12.81 -44.50 16.03
N GLN A 279 11.50 -44.40 15.88
CA GLN A 279 10.82 -43.93 14.67
C GLN A 279 11.32 -42.52 14.30
N PRO A 280 11.43 -42.16 12.99
CA PRO A 280 11.85 -40.83 12.58
C PRO A 280 10.81 -39.80 13.01
N SER A 281 11.25 -38.80 13.79
CA SER A 281 10.39 -37.75 14.33
C SER A 281 9.76 -36.88 13.23
N ALA A 282 8.51 -36.47 13.41
CA ALA A 282 7.73 -35.59 12.55
C ALA A 282 8.45 -34.29 12.11
N ALA A 283 9.45 -33.86 12.90
CA ALA A 283 10.29 -32.69 12.58
C ALA A 283 11.25 -32.88 11.38
N LYS A 284 11.63 -34.14 11.04
CA LYS A 284 12.49 -34.41 9.87
C LYS A 284 11.71 -34.42 8.56
N LEU A 285 10.46 -34.90 8.59
CA LEU A 285 9.57 -34.89 7.43
C LEU A 285 9.20 -33.46 7.04
N SER A 286 8.91 -32.58 8.02
CA SER A 286 8.61 -31.15 7.73
C SER A 286 9.80 -30.35 7.17
N TYR A 287 11.03 -30.75 7.53
CA TYR A 287 12.24 -30.07 7.01
C TYR A 287 12.54 -30.44 5.55
N GLU A 288 12.32 -31.71 5.15
CA GLU A 288 12.48 -32.12 3.75
C GLU A 288 11.38 -31.54 2.84
N GLU A 289 10.15 -31.50 3.31
CA GLU A 289 9.05 -30.83 2.61
C GLU A 289 9.27 -29.32 2.44
N GLN A 290 9.74 -28.63 3.49
CA GLN A 290 10.11 -27.21 3.41
C GLN A 290 11.28 -26.96 2.45
N LYS A 291 12.25 -27.86 2.40
CA LYS A 291 13.39 -27.74 1.48
C LYS A 291 12.97 -27.94 0.02
N GLU A 292 12.04 -28.85 -0.24
CA GLU A 292 11.48 -29.05 -1.58
C GLU A 292 10.59 -27.86 -2.01
N LEU A 293 9.80 -27.31 -1.08
CA LEU A 293 8.97 -26.14 -1.31
C LEU A 293 9.83 -24.91 -1.66
N ASN A 294 10.87 -24.66 -0.86
CA ASN A 294 11.82 -23.56 -1.14
C ASN A 294 12.58 -23.74 -2.47
N LYS A 295 12.85 -24.97 -2.87
CA LYS A 295 13.47 -25.25 -4.17
C LYS A 295 12.51 -25.00 -5.32
N LYS A 296 11.21 -25.30 -5.14
CA LYS A 296 10.17 -25.00 -6.12
C LYS A 296 9.94 -23.50 -6.25
N LEU A 297 9.80 -22.79 -5.13
CA LEU A 297 9.66 -21.33 -5.09
C LEU A 297 10.82 -20.64 -5.82
N LYS A 298 12.06 -20.99 -5.48
CA LYS A 298 13.24 -20.40 -6.14
C LYS A 298 13.31 -20.70 -7.65
N LYS A 299 12.74 -21.84 -8.09
CA LYS A 299 12.66 -22.17 -9.52
C LYS A 299 11.59 -21.32 -10.22
N LEU A 300 10.46 -21.07 -9.55
CA LEU A 300 9.39 -20.21 -10.07
C LEU A 300 9.83 -18.75 -10.13
N GLU A 301 10.46 -18.22 -9.07
CA GLU A 301 11.04 -16.86 -9.05
C GLU A 301 12.03 -16.65 -10.20
N ARG A 302 12.88 -17.65 -10.46
CA ARG A 302 13.82 -17.57 -11.58
C ARG A 302 13.10 -17.58 -12.93
N ARG A 303 12.04 -18.37 -13.06
CA ARG A 303 11.25 -18.42 -14.30
C ARG A 303 10.53 -17.10 -14.58
N VAL A 304 9.98 -16.47 -13.54
CA VAL A 304 9.39 -15.12 -13.65
C VAL A 304 10.43 -14.11 -14.10
N ALA A 305 11.61 -14.07 -13.48
CA ALA A 305 12.68 -13.17 -13.85
C ALA A 305 13.22 -13.40 -15.28
N ASP A 306 13.29 -14.66 -15.73
CA ASP A 306 13.70 -15.01 -17.10
C ASP A 306 12.63 -14.52 -18.11
N CYS A 307 11.33 -14.66 -17.82
CA CYS A 307 10.24 -14.13 -18.66
C CYS A 307 10.25 -12.59 -18.71
N GLU A 308 10.47 -11.91 -17.59
CA GLU A 308 10.57 -10.44 -17.53
C GLU A 308 11.71 -9.92 -18.41
N ALA A 309 12.89 -10.57 -18.36
CA ALA A 309 14.02 -10.20 -19.20
C ALA A 309 13.74 -10.43 -20.72
N GLU A 310 12.98 -11.48 -21.05
CA GLU A 310 12.61 -11.77 -22.45
C GLU A 310 11.53 -10.80 -22.94
N ILE A 311 10.57 -10.38 -22.10
CA ILE A 311 9.60 -9.32 -22.40
C ILE A 311 10.33 -8.02 -22.73
N GLU A 312 11.25 -7.58 -21.88
CA GLU A 312 12.02 -6.34 -22.09
C GLU A 312 12.83 -6.37 -23.40
N GLN A 313 13.44 -7.51 -23.74
CA GLN A 313 14.17 -7.65 -24.99
C GLN A 313 13.27 -7.63 -26.22
N THR A 314 12.10 -8.28 -26.16
CA THR A 314 11.16 -8.30 -27.28
C THR A 314 10.48 -6.95 -27.49
N GLU A 315 10.14 -6.23 -26.41
CA GLU A 315 9.61 -4.86 -26.50
C GLU A 315 10.64 -3.89 -27.11
N ALA A 316 11.90 -3.97 -26.69
CA ALA A 316 12.97 -3.17 -27.27
C ALA A 316 13.19 -3.47 -28.78
N ALA A 317 13.10 -4.74 -29.18
CA ALA A 317 13.18 -5.14 -30.58
C ALA A 317 11.99 -4.63 -31.43
N ILE A 318 10.77 -4.67 -30.86
CA ILE A 318 9.56 -4.12 -31.49
C ILE A 318 9.73 -2.61 -31.69
N ALA A 319 10.17 -1.87 -30.67
CA ALA A 319 10.37 -0.43 -30.76
C ALA A 319 11.39 -0.03 -31.84
N ILE A 320 12.46 -0.79 -31.99
CA ILE A 320 13.46 -0.57 -33.07
C ILE A 320 12.85 -0.81 -34.44
N LEU A 321 12.04 -1.86 -34.59
CA LEU A 321 11.35 -2.16 -35.85
C LEU A 321 10.30 -1.09 -36.19
N GLU A 322 9.51 -0.65 -35.22
CA GLU A 322 8.53 0.42 -35.40
C GLU A 322 9.19 1.75 -35.83
N ALA A 323 10.33 2.08 -35.24
CA ALA A 323 11.12 3.24 -35.64
C ALA A 323 11.62 3.12 -37.09
N ARG A 324 11.99 1.92 -37.57
CA ARG A 324 12.35 1.66 -38.97
C ARG A 324 11.16 1.73 -39.93
N MET A 325 10.02 1.17 -39.52
CA MET A 325 8.79 1.22 -40.30
C MET A 325 8.24 2.64 -40.47
N ALA A 326 8.55 3.54 -39.52
CA ALA A 326 8.19 4.95 -39.60
C ALA A 326 8.98 5.73 -40.67
N THR A 327 10.06 5.19 -41.22
CA THR A 327 10.83 5.82 -42.31
C THR A 327 10.15 5.60 -43.69
N PRO A 328 10.27 6.53 -44.65
CA PRO A 328 9.69 6.39 -45.99
C PRO A 328 10.13 5.14 -46.75
N GLU A 329 11.34 4.65 -46.49
CA GLU A 329 11.91 3.43 -47.08
C GLU A 329 11.36 2.18 -46.39
N GLY A 330 11.21 2.21 -45.05
CA GLY A 330 10.70 1.08 -44.30
C GLY A 330 9.18 0.86 -44.45
N ALA A 331 8.43 1.90 -44.77
CA ALA A 331 6.97 1.79 -45.00
C ALA A 331 6.61 0.96 -46.20
N SER A 332 7.55 0.68 -47.12
CA SER A 332 7.36 -0.13 -48.35
C SER A 332 7.90 -1.56 -48.20
N ASP A 333 8.57 -1.87 -47.08
CA ASP A 333 9.23 -3.16 -46.89
C ASP A 333 8.31 -4.16 -46.16
N MET A 334 7.73 -5.06 -46.90
CA MET A 334 6.81 -6.11 -46.41
C MET A 334 7.49 -7.04 -45.39
N SER A 335 8.81 -7.21 -45.45
CA SER A 335 9.56 -8.08 -44.56
C SER A 335 9.61 -7.54 -43.11
N LEU A 336 9.58 -6.22 -42.94
CA LEU A 336 9.56 -5.57 -41.61
C LEU A 336 8.20 -5.83 -40.90
N TYR A 337 7.10 -5.86 -41.68
CA TYR A 337 5.76 -6.16 -41.15
C TYR A 337 5.68 -7.63 -40.69
N GLU A 338 6.24 -8.56 -41.44
CA GLU A 338 6.30 -9.96 -41.03
C GLU A 338 7.16 -10.16 -39.76
N GLN A 339 8.28 -9.47 -39.65
CA GLN A 339 9.12 -9.51 -38.46
C GLN A 339 8.44 -8.90 -37.25
N HIS A 340 7.76 -7.78 -37.41
CA HIS A 340 7.01 -7.12 -36.35
C HIS A 340 5.87 -8.03 -35.84
N GLN A 341 5.14 -8.70 -36.74
CA GLN A 341 4.09 -9.62 -36.36
C GLN A 341 4.62 -10.82 -35.59
N LYS A 342 5.75 -11.40 -36.02
CA LYS A 342 6.40 -12.51 -35.31
C LYS A 342 6.86 -12.12 -33.89
N LEU A 343 7.42 -10.93 -33.72
CA LEU A 343 7.84 -10.45 -32.42
C LEU A 343 6.62 -10.17 -31.52
N LYS A 344 5.52 -9.68 -32.03
CA LYS A 344 4.27 -9.54 -31.26
C LYS A 344 3.72 -10.88 -30.80
N GLU A 345 3.69 -11.88 -31.68
CA GLU A 345 3.27 -13.24 -31.32
C GLU A 345 4.21 -13.89 -30.30
N GLN A 346 5.50 -13.56 -30.34
CA GLN A 346 6.46 -13.98 -29.31
C GLN A 346 6.20 -13.28 -27.99
N LEU A 347 5.98 -11.96 -27.99
CA LEU A 347 5.64 -11.18 -26.80
C LEU A 347 4.39 -11.72 -26.10
N ASP A 348 3.31 -11.94 -26.85
CA ASP A 348 2.06 -12.48 -26.33
C ASP A 348 2.26 -13.84 -25.65
N ARG A 349 3.08 -14.71 -26.26
CA ARG A 349 3.39 -16.04 -25.69
C ARG A 349 4.21 -15.94 -24.41
N VAL A 350 5.20 -15.05 -24.35
CA VAL A 350 6.03 -14.86 -23.15
C VAL A 350 5.21 -14.22 -22.04
N MET A 351 4.28 -13.32 -22.34
CA MET A 351 3.33 -12.75 -21.39
C MET A 351 2.40 -13.80 -20.80
N GLU A 352 1.88 -14.72 -21.59
CA GLU A 352 1.07 -15.85 -21.09
C GLU A 352 1.88 -16.78 -20.17
N GLU A 353 3.17 -17.02 -20.49
CA GLU A 353 4.05 -17.81 -19.64
C GLU A 353 4.40 -17.08 -18.34
N TRP A 354 4.57 -15.77 -18.38
CA TRP A 354 4.80 -14.93 -17.21
C TRP A 354 3.59 -14.92 -16.29
N ASP A 355 2.39 -14.71 -16.82
CA ASP A 355 1.14 -14.76 -16.06
C ASP A 355 0.94 -16.13 -15.38
N ALA A 356 1.17 -17.23 -16.10
CA ALA A 356 1.07 -18.56 -15.53
C ALA A 356 2.07 -18.81 -14.40
N ALA A 357 3.32 -18.35 -14.58
CA ALA A 357 4.38 -18.49 -13.56
C ALA A 357 4.11 -17.62 -12.33
N THR A 358 3.55 -16.43 -12.51
CA THR A 358 3.20 -15.50 -11.42
C THR A 358 2.03 -16.05 -10.60
N VAL A 359 0.98 -16.55 -11.24
CA VAL A 359 -0.16 -17.21 -10.57
C VAL A 359 0.28 -18.46 -9.81
N GLU A 360 1.22 -19.23 -10.36
CA GLU A 360 1.80 -20.40 -9.68
C GLU A 360 2.64 -19.98 -8.45
N LEU A 361 3.34 -18.85 -8.53
CA LEU A 361 4.11 -18.27 -7.42
C LEU A 361 3.22 -17.73 -6.30
N GLU A 362 2.09 -17.11 -6.64
CA GLU A 362 1.13 -16.56 -5.66
C GLU A 362 0.33 -17.65 -4.92
N ASN A 363 0.19 -18.85 -5.52
CA ASN A 363 -0.55 -19.96 -4.93
C ASN A 363 0.32 -20.86 -4.01
N HIS A 364 1.61 -20.56 -3.86
CA HIS A 364 2.56 -21.29 -3.01
C HIS A 364 3.11 -20.43 -1.87
#